data_9ecefcaf978ac1ba448621d71041b1d5
#
_entry.id   9ecefcaf978ac1ba448621d71041b1d5
#
_cell.length_a   1.000
_cell.length_b   1.000
_cell.length_c   1.000
_cell.angle_alpha   90.00
_cell.angle_beta   90.00
_cell.angle_gamma   90.00
#
_symmetry.space_group_name_H-M   'P 1'
#
loop_
_entity.id
_entity.type
_entity.pdbx_description
1 polymer ?
#
loop_
_entity_poly.entity_id
_entity_poly.type
_entity_poly.pdbx_seq_one_letter_code
_entity_poly.pdbx_strand_id
1 'polypeptide(L)'
;YHSQTALSFNSMPHHGWLLAVAALFLLHDGQASMYQGYKLIRFDANETVAEWLETMSDVAHDYDEKRGEERRILFDVFSEPSKIQSHADVLVAPDFLEAFLLMLRKQGVEKVIVLKKDMQKLIDEEEYTIDNRRRRRKRAGNVVDDFDDETYHEYAVMTRFMQDLALHHPTLVKVVNVSRSTENRQIIGVKISTSSIYKPAIVIDAGVHAREWVAPAVAMYIMKKLVKSAGHDHRLSKALIDFDWFIIPQVNPDGYEYSRNTDRLWRKTRSRFNGSRYCLGTDANRNWGFQWGKAGANRSPCSNIYQGAHPFSEPEIEGLKNFLTFEIPDLTIYLSLHSYGQVWLAPWGYTGKRPDNFGDQQEAAHKAVGAIRKTSGANYTYGTIAEVMYPASGTSIDYLQDKGVPYIYGVELRPQDSTDSYGFNIPAKFIKPTGEEMLEGILAISEHALLKKKIRL
;
A
#
# COMPACT_ATOMS: atom_id res chain seq x y z
N TYR A 1 7.62 -64.52 -3.23
CA TYR A 1 6.91 -64.59 -1.95
C TYR A 1 6.70 -63.17 -1.44
N HIS A 2 5.52 -62.64 -1.75
CA HIS A 2 5.04 -61.38 -1.23
C HIS A 2 3.87 -61.62 -0.30
N SER A 3 3.96 -61.22 0.95
CA SER A 3 2.81 -61.12 1.84
C SER A 3 2.35 -59.66 1.90
N GLN A 4 1.22 -59.40 1.29
CA GLN A 4 0.42 -58.19 1.52
C GLN A 4 -0.32 -58.39 2.85
N THR A 5 -0.04 -57.52 3.83
CA THR A 5 -0.87 -57.40 5.04
C THR A 5 -1.94 -56.35 4.79
N ALA A 6 -3.15 -56.80 4.49
CA ALA A 6 -4.35 -56.01 4.51
C ALA A 6 -4.73 -55.69 5.95
N LEU A 7 -4.75 -54.44 6.35
CA LEU A 7 -5.35 -53.98 7.60
C LEU A 7 -6.88 -53.97 7.46
N SER A 8 -7.56 -54.86 8.14
CA SER A 8 -9.02 -54.91 8.25
C SER A 8 -9.50 -53.79 9.18
N PHE A 9 -10.30 -52.88 8.64
CA PHE A 9 -11.05 -51.88 9.40
C PHE A 9 -12.35 -52.50 9.95
N ASN A 10 -12.30 -53.17 11.10
CA ASN A 10 -13.49 -53.44 11.88
C ASN A 10 -13.18 -53.39 13.38
N SER A 11 -13.89 -52.44 14.04
CA SER A 11 -13.97 -52.24 15.50
C SER A 11 -13.20 -50.99 16.03
N MET A 12 -13.70 -49.80 15.74
CA MET A 12 -13.55 -48.64 16.63
C MET A 12 -14.95 -48.08 16.97
N PRO A 13 -15.23 -47.75 18.25
CA PRO A 13 -16.53 -47.20 18.63
C PRO A 13 -16.75 -45.81 18.04
N HIS A 14 -18.02 -45.49 17.71
CA HIS A 14 -18.47 -44.27 17.04
C HIS A 14 -17.97 -42.94 17.63
N HIS A 15 -17.50 -42.90 18.89
CA HIS A 15 -16.95 -41.69 19.51
C HIS A 15 -15.50 -41.37 19.13
N GLY A 16 -14.74 -42.33 18.63
CA GLY A 16 -13.36 -42.10 18.17
C GLY A 16 -13.27 -41.35 16.86
N TRP A 17 -14.27 -41.48 15.99
CA TRP A 17 -14.32 -40.80 14.71
C TRP A 17 -14.63 -39.31 14.84
N LEU A 18 -15.48 -38.93 15.79
CA LEU A 18 -15.78 -37.51 16.08
C LEU A 18 -14.58 -36.75 16.64
N LEU A 19 -13.75 -37.39 17.46
CA LEU A 19 -12.52 -36.80 17.98
C LEU A 19 -11.40 -36.73 16.93
N ALA A 20 -11.29 -37.71 16.05
CA ALA A 20 -10.33 -37.71 14.94
C ALA A 20 -10.71 -36.68 13.86
N VAL A 21 -12.00 -36.51 13.56
CA VAL A 21 -12.50 -35.45 12.66
C VAL A 21 -12.37 -34.10 13.32
N ALA A 22 -12.67 -33.96 14.63
CA ALA A 22 -12.44 -32.71 15.35
C ALA A 22 -10.95 -32.37 15.47
N ALA A 23 -10.06 -33.33 15.64
CA ALA A 23 -8.61 -33.10 15.63
C ALA A 23 -8.07 -32.70 14.23
N LEU A 24 -8.66 -33.23 13.15
CA LEU A 24 -8.36 -32.82 11.79
C LEU A 24 -8.89 -31.39 11.48
N PHE A 25 -10.02 -31.00 12.07
CA PHE A 25 -10.53 -29.61 11.97
C PHE A 25 -9.79 -28.63 12.88
N LEU A 26 -9.20 -29.06 14.01
CA LEU A 26 -8.40 -28.22 14.90
C LEU A 26 -6.96 -28.00 14.40
N LEU A 27 -6.51 -28.74 13.37
CA LEU A 27 -5.21 -28.54 12.71
C LEU A 27 -5.32 -27.67 11.45
N HIS A 28 -6.49 -27.07 11.14
CA HIS A 28 -6.73 -26.24 9.97
C HIS A 28 -7.15 -24.80 10.31
N ASP A 29 -6.82 -24.28 11.50
CA ASP A 29 -6.85 -22.85 11.83
C ASP A 29 -5.46 -22.19 11.69
N GLY A 30 -4.67 -22.66 10.75
CA GLY A 30 -3.55 -21.90 10.18
C GLY A 30 -4.02 -21.36 8.83
N GLN A 31 -3.81 -20.07 8.54
CA GLN A 31 -3.84 -19.57 7.17
C GLN A 31 -3.15 -20.61 6.31
N ALA A 32 -3.88 -21.19 5.34
CA ALA A 32 -3.28 -22.14 4.43
C ALA A 32 -1.97 -21.51 3.96
N SER A 33 -0.88 -22.28 3.95
CA SER A 33 0.47 -21.84 3.59
C SER A 33 0.55 -21.49 2.09
N MET A 34 -0.24 -20.46 1.70
CA MET A 34 -0.48 -20.03 0.32
C MET A 34 0.84 -19.76 -0.41
N TYR A 35 1.82 -19.23 0.31
CA TYR A 35 3.12 -18.85 -0.23
C TYR A 35 4.27 -19.78 0.17
N GLN A 36 3.94 -21.00 0.60
CA GLN A 36 4.95 -22.00 0.94
C GLN A 36 5.81 -22.34 -0.28
N GLY A 37 7.13 -22.19 -0.12
CA GLY A 37 8.10 -22.46 -1.17
C GLY A 37 8.18 -21.41 -2.29
N TYR A 38 7.31 -20.37 -2.30
CA TYR A 38 7.44 -19.26 -3.21
C TYR A 38 8.76 -18.53 -2.96
N LYS A 39 9.47 -18.22 -4.03
CA LYS A 39 10.74 -17.50 -3.96
C LYS A 39 10.59 -16.08 -4.49
N LEU A 40 11.10 -15.13 -3.74
CA LEU A 40 11.33 -13.79 -4.26
C LEU A 40 12.70 -13.77 -4.94
N ILE A 41 12.73 -13.52 -6.23
CA ILE A 41 13.94 -13.49 -7.04
C ILE A 41 14.17 -12.11 -7.63
N ARG A 42 15.44 -11.75 -7.81
CA ARG A 42 15.88 -10.51 -8.47
C ARG A 42 16.74 -10.83 -9.67
N PHE A 43 16.57 -10.05 -10.72
CA PHE A 43 17.40 -10.10 -11.93
C PHE A 43 17.48 -8.74 -12.60
N ASP A 44 18.58 -8.48 -13.30
CA ASP A 44 18.72 -7.28 -14.12
C ASP A 44 17.72 -7.32 -15.27
N ALA A 45 17.03 -6.22 -15.52
CA ALA A 45 16.01 -6.13 -16.54
C ALA A 45 16.15 -4.80 -17.32
N ASN A 46 16.27 -4.93 -18.63
CA ASN A 46 16.17 -3.82 -19.57
C ASN A 46 14.71 -3.60 -20.01
N GLU A 47 14.48 -2.65 -20.89
CA GLU A 47 13.13 -2.31 -21.39
C GLU A 47 12.43 -3.51 -22.05
N THR A 48 13.16 -4.33 -22.82
CA THR A 48 12.62 -5.55 -23.45
C THR A 48 12.14 -6.58 -22.41
N VAL A 49 12.89 -6.75 -21.34
CA VAL A 49 12.52 -7.67 -20.24
C VAL A 49 11.33 -7.12 -19.47
N ALA A 50 11.23 -5.78 -19.28
CA ALA A 50 10.10 -5.13 -18.64
C ALA A 50 8.81 -5.34 -19.44
N GLU A 51 8.82 -5.06 -20.75
CA GLU A 51 7.70 -5.31 -21.66
C GLU A 51 7.27 -6.79 -21.67
N TRP A 52 8.25 -7.70 -21.67
CA TRP A 52 7.96 -9.13 -21.58
C TRP A 52 7.27 -9.50 -20.25
N LEU A 53 7.74 -8.98 -19.11
CA LEU A 53 7.13 -9.21 -17.80
C LEU A 53 5.66 -8.73 -17.76
N GLU A 54 5.38 -7.57 -18.35
CA GLU A 54 4.00 -7.04 -18.44
C GLU A 54 3.11 -8.00 -19.24
N THR A 55 3.57 -8.45 -20.41
CA THR A 55 2.84 -9.43 -21.25
C THR A 55 2.63 -10.77 -20.52
N MET A 56 3.63 -11.24 -19.79
CA MET A 56 3.55 -12.49 -19.05
C MET A 56 2.60 -12.39 -17.86
N SER A 57 2.47 -11.22 -17.20
CA SER A 57 1.52 -11.01 -16.11
C SER A 57 0.08 -11.24 -16.57
N ASP A 58 -0.28 -10.81 -17.78
CA ASP A 58 -1.59 -11.06 -18.37
C ASP A 58 -1.85 -12.55 -18.61
N VAL A 59 -0.88 -13.26 -19.13
CA VAL A 59 -1.00 -14.70 -19.44
C VAL A 59 -1.08 -15.55 -18.16
N ALA A 60 -0.35 -15.19 -17.10
CA ALA A 60 -0.37 -15.89 -15.84
C ALA A 60 -1.77 -15.83 -15.17
N HIS A 61 -2.43 -14.69 -15.24
CA HIS A 61 -3.78 -14.50 -14.69
C HIS A 61 -4.87 -15.20 -15.50
N ASP A 62 -4.77 -15.26 -16.83
CA ASP A 62 -5.71 -15.98 -17.71
C ASP A 62 -5.69 -17.49 -17.49
N TYR A 63 -4.56 -18.05 -17.10
CA TYR A 63 -4.40 -19.49 -16.91
C TYR A 63 -5.27 -20.04 -15.76
N ASP A 64 -5.35 -19.30 -14.65
CA ASP A 64 -6.11 -19.72 -13.47
C ASP A 64 -7.63 -19.70 -13.74
N GLU A 65 -8.11 -18.74 -14.51
CA GLU A 65 -9.52 -18.60 -14.87
C GLU A 65 -10.05 -19.79 -15.71
N LYS A 66 -9.22 -20.35 -16.59
CA LYS A 66 -9.59 -21.45 -17.48
C LYS A 66 -9.68 -22.82 -16.78
N ARG A 67 -8.98 -23.00 -15.66
CA ARG A 67 -8.95 -24.25 -14.90
C ARG A 67 -10.03 -24.35 -13.84
N GLY A 68 -10.65 -23.25 -13.42
CA GLY A 68 -11.67 -23.23 -12.38
C GLY A 68 -11.14 -23.59 -10.99
N GLU A 69 -9.81 -23.54 -10.81
CA GLU A 69 -9.14 -23.75 -9.53
C GLU A 69 -9.12 -22.47 -8.70
N GLU A 70 -9.04 -22.58 -7.38
CA GLU A 70 -8.78 -21.42 -6.51
C GLU A 70 -7.54 -20.68 -7.01
N ARG A 71 -7.63 -19.34 -7.08
CA ARG A 71 -6.60 -18.48 -7.68
C ARG A 71 -5.22 -18.78 -7.12
N ARG A 72 -4.40 -19.44 -7.91
CA ARG A 72 -2.99 -19.66 -7.63
C ARG A 72 -2.16 -18.70 -8.47
N ILE A 73 -1.45 -17.81 -7.82
CA ILE A 73 -0.54 -16.90 -8.50
C ILE A 73 0.69 -17.69 -8.93
N LEU A 74 0.99 -17.74 -10.22
CA LEU A 74 2.21 -18.35 -10.73
C LEU A 74 3.43 -17.45 -10.48
N PHE A 75 3.25 -16.15 -10.67
CA PHE A 75 4.23 -15.15 -10.28
C PHE A 75 3.56 -13.78 -10.06
N ASP A 76 4.21 -12.92 -9.29
CA ASP A 76 3.78 -11.55 -9.02
C ASP A 76 5.00 -10.62 -9.05
N VAL A 77 4.91 -9.53 -9.80
CA VAL A 77 5.98 -8.54 -9.89
C VAL A 77 5.88 -7.60 -8.69
N PHE A 78 6.88 -7.66 -7.81
CA PHE A 78 6.96 -6.82 -6.62
C PHE A 78 7.56 -5.45 -6.93
N SER A 79 8.56 -5.44 -7.81
CA SER A 79 9.22 -4.23 -8.26
C SER A 79 9.57 -4.36 -9.72
N GLU A 80 9.11 -3.41 -10.51
CA GLU A 80 9.42 -3.33 -11.93
C GLU A 80 10.75 -2.61 -12.15
N PRO A 81 11.48 -2.95 -13.24
CA PRO A 81 12.67 -2.20 -13.61
C PRO A 81 12.28 -0.75 -13.96
N SER A 82 13.12 0.18 -13.58
CA SER A 82 12.91 1.61 -13.78
C SER A 82 14.23 2.30 -14.13
N LYS A 83 14.19 3.58 -14.46
CA LYS A 83 15.43 4.34 -14.72
C LYS A 83 16.33 4.51 -13.50
N ILE A 84 15.77 4.42 -12.31
CA ILE A 84 16.54 4.47 -11.05
C ILE A 84 16.89 3.09 -10.51
N GLN A 85 16.28 2.04 -11.03
CA GLN A 85 16.43 0.66 -10.60
C GLN A 85 16.43 -0.27 -11.80
N SER A 86 17.59 -0.75 -12.21
CA SER A 86 17.78 -1.60 -13.39
C SER A 86 17.42 -3.07 -13.17
N HIS A 87 16.72 -3.41 -12.09
CA HIS A 87 16.36 -4.78 -11.76
C HIS A 87 14.86 -4.93 -11.48
N ALA A 88 14.36 -6.13 -11.69
CA ALA A 88 13.03 -6.55 -11.29
C ALA A 88 13.10 -7.51 -10.09
N ASP A 89 12.12 -7.39 -9.18
CA ASP A 89 11.89 -8.35 -8.11
C ASP A 89 10.57 -9.08 -8.39
N VAL A 90 10.63 -10.39 -8.48
CA VAL A 90 9.48 -11.21 -8.86
C VAL A 90 9.31 -12.34 -7.85
N LEU A 91 8.10 -12.46 -7.31
CA LEU A 91 7.68 -13.61 -6.53
C LEU A 91 7.26 -14.72 -7.48
N VAL A 92 7.78 -15.93 -7.33
CA VAL A 92 7.52 -17.04 -8.25
C VAL A 92 7.13 -18.30 -7.47
N ALA A 93 6.07 -18.96 -7.95
CA ALA A 93 5.58 -20.21 -7.40
C ALA A 93 6.61 -21.33 -7.54
N PRO A 94 6.70 -22.27 -6.59
CA PRO A 94 7.73 -23.30 -6.58
C PRO A 94 7.70 -24.23 -7.80
N ASP A 95 6.54 -24.60 -8.29
CA ASP A 95 6.36 -25.46 -9.45
C ASP A 95 6.45 -24.72 -10.82
N PHE A 96 6.41 -23.42 -10.82
CA PHE A 96 6.62 -22.58 -12.00
C PHE A 96 8.05 -22.04 -12.12
N LEU A 97 8.85 -22.13 -11.07
CA LEU A 97 10.18 -21.50 -10.99
C LEU A 97 11.12 -21.93 -12.12
N GLU A 98 11.24 -23.22 -12.39
CA GLU A 98 12.15 -23.72 -13.44
C GLU A 98 11.73 -23.23 -14.83
N ALA A 99 10.43 -23.23 -15.12
CA ALA A 99 9.89 -22.70 -16.36
C ALA A 99 10.16 -21.20 -16.48
N PHE A 100 9.94 -20.45 -15.40
CA PHE A 100 10.19 -19.01 -15.34
C PHE A 100 11.68 -18.67 -15.58
N LEU A 101 12.60 -19.41 -14.94
CA LEU A 101 14.04 -19.24 -15.14
C LEU A 101 14.46 -19.55 -16.58
N LEU A 102 13.86 -20.57 -17.21
CA LEU A 102 14.11 -20.87 -18.62
C LEU A 102 13.64 -19.73 -19.54
N MET A 103 12.47 -19.15 -19.27
CA MET A 103 11.95 -18.01 -20.01
C MET A 103 12.85 -16.78 -19.84
N LEU A 104 13.32 -16.48 -18.63
CA LEU A 104 14.26 -15.38 -18.36
C LEU A 104 15.56 -15.53 -19.19
N ARG A 105 16.12 -16.75 -19.24
CA ARG A 105 17.31 -17.03 -20.08
C ARG A 105 17.08 -16.74 -21.54
N LYS A 106 15.89 -17.04 -22.07
CA LYS A 106 15.51 -16.71 -23.47
C LYS A 106 15.42 -15.20 -23.70
N GLN A 107 15.15 -14.42 -22.67
CA GLN A 107 15.18 -12.95 -22.70
C GLN A 107 16.60 -12.37 -22.48
N GLY A 108 17.62 -13.23 -22.37
CA GLY A 108 19.01 -12.81 -22.18
C GLY A 108 19.38 -12.53 -20.70
N VAL A 109 18.53 -12.90 -19.75
CA VAL A 109 18.84 -12.77 -18.32
C VAL A 109 19.71 -13.96 -17.89
N GLU A 110 20.98 -13.70 -17.59
CA GLU A 110 21.94 -14.73 -17.21
C GLU A 110 22.03 -14.95 -15.68
N LYS A 111 21.82 -13.88 -14.91
CA LYS A 111 21.99 -13.89 -13.46
C LYS A 111 20.68 -13.64 -12.73
N VAL A 112 20.35 -14.56 -11.85
CA VAL A 112 19.18 -14.44 -10.96
C VAL A 112 19.66 -14.62 -9.49
N ILE A 113 19.20 -13.73 -8.62
CA ILE A 113 19.50 -13.73 -7.19
C ILE A 113 18.24 -14.12 -6.45
N VAL A 114 18.30 -15.09 -5.55
CA VAL A 114 17.19 -15.44 -4.66
C VAL A 114 17.24 -14.55 -3.42
N LEU A 115 16.32 -13.59 -3.32
CA LEU A 115 16.20 -12.69 -2.16
C LEU A 115 15.53 -13.39 -0.98
N LYS A 116 14.46 -14.15 -1.24
CA LYS A 116 13.77 -14.99 -0.25
C LYS A 116 13.57 -16.39 -0.82
N LYS A 117 13.93 -17.39 -0.02
CA LYS A 117 13.79 -18.81 -0.40
C LYS A 117 12.38 -19.36 -0.16
N ASP A 118 11.63 -18.73 0.74
CA ASP A 118 10.28 -19.13 1.14
C ASP A 118 9.55 -17.91 1.69
N MET A 119 8.58 -17.41 0.93
CA MET A 119 7.85 -16.20 1.29
C MET A 119 6.92 -16.41 2.48
N GLN A 120 6.38 -17.64 2.66
CA GLN A 120 5.52 -17.95 3.81
C GLN A 120 6.23 -17.73 5.14
N LYS A 121 7.50 -18.08 5.24
CA LYS A 121 8.27 -17.87 6.47
C LYS A 121 8.34 -16.40 6.89
N LEU A 122 8.46 -15.49 5.92
CA LEU A 122 8.47 -14.07 6.21
C LEU A 122 7.10 -13.57 6.70
N ILE A 123 6.03 -14.09 6.12
CA ILE A 123 4.65 -13.81 6.55
C ILE A 123 4.41 -14.33 7.96
N ASP A 124 4.80 -15.57 8.24
CA ASP A 124 4.65 -16.19 9.57
C ASP A 124 5.44 -15.43 10.66
N GLU A 125 6.64 -14.94 10.34
CA GLU A 125 7.46 -14.11 11.24
C GLU A 125 6.80 -12.76 11.54
N GLU A 126 6.17 -12.13 10.54
CA GLU A 126 5.41 -10.89 10.70
C GLU A 126 4.20 -11.12 11.62
N GLU A 127 3.40 -12.14 11.36
CA GLU A 127 2.22 -12.50 12.17
C GLU A 127 2.59 -12.84 13.62
N TYR A 128 3.62 -13.66 13.80
CA TYR A 128 4.13 -14.01 15.13
C TYR A 128 4.53 -12.77 15.93
N THR A 129 5.18 -11.81 15.28
CA THR A 129 5.60 -10.55 15.91
C THR A 129 4.38 -9.71 16.35
N ILE A 130 3.37 -9.60 15.48
CA ILE A 130 2.12 -8.87 15.77
C ILE A 130 1.37 -9.52 16.94
N ASP A 131 1.19 -10.84 16.91
CA ASP A 131 0.46 -11.59 17.94
C ASP A 131 1.14 -11.54 19.30
N ASN A 132 2.46 -11.70 19.35
CA ASN A 132 3.21 -11.60 20.59
C ASN A 132 3.08 -10.21 21.23
N ARG A 133 3.13 -9.17 20.42
CA ARG A 133 2.96 -7.81 20.90
C ARG A 133 1.55 -7.58 21.43
N ARG A 134 0.52 -8.05 20.72
CA ARG A 134 -0.88 -8.00 21.13
C ARG A 134 -1.11 -8.73 22.48
N ARG A 135 -0.50 -9.92 22.66
CA ARG A 135 -0.58 -10.70 23.92
C ARG A 135 0.12 -9.98 25.08
N ARG A 136 1.28 -9.36 24.85
CA ARG A 136 2.01 -8.60 25.89
C ARG A 136 1.19 -7.40 26.36
N ARG A 137 0.57 -6.63 25.46
CA ARG A 137 -0.28 -5.48 25.80
C ARG A 137 -1.52 -5.89 26.59
N LYS A 138 -2.22 -6.96 26.20
CA LYS A 138 -3.35 -7.48 26.98
C LYS A 138 -2.96 -7.82 28.42
N ARG A 139 -1.77 -8.39 28.65
CA ARG A 139 -1.26 -8.73 29.99
C ARG A 139 -0.86 -7.50 30.79
N ALA A 140 -0.40 -6.44 30.16
CA ALA A 140 0.00 -5.20 30.82
C ALA A 140 -1.19 -4.35 31.30
N GLY A 141 -2.44 -4.72 30.97
CA GLY A 141 -3.65 -4.00 31.38
C GLY A 141 -3.76 -2.59 30.79
N ASN A 142 -2.95 -2.26 29.78
CA ASN A 142 -2.94 -0.94 29.18
C ASN A 142 -4.23 -0.71 28.41
N VAL A 143 -5.01 0.21 28.95
CA VAL A 143 -6.24 0.75 28.40
C VAL A 143 -5.88 1.69 27.24
N VAL A 144 -6.71 1.70 26.26
CA VAL A 144 -7.05 2.53 25.11
C VAL A 144 -6.20 3.80 24.78
N ASP A 145 -5.45 4.37 25.69
CA ASP A 145 -4.74 5.65 25.52
C ASP A 145 -3.44 5.58 24.68
N ASP A 146 -2.98 4.40 24.30
CA ASP A 146 -1.71 4.26 23.62
C ASP A 146 -1.82 3.39 22.36
N PHE A 147 -2.28 4.01 21.27
CA PHE A 147 -2.16 3.41 19.93
C PHE A 147 -0.69 3.06 19.68
N ASP A 148 -0.41 1.78 19.45
CA ASP A 148 0.94 1.24 19.39
C ASP A 148 1.57 1.49 18.00
N ASP A 149 2.54 2.38 17.94
CA ASP A 149 3.25 2.72 16.71
C ASP A 149 4.29 1.68 16.27
N GLU A 150 4.37 0.54 16.97
CA GLU A 150 5.33 -0.53 16.66
C GLU A 150 4.63 -1.85 16.30
N THR A 151 3.38 -1.78 15.83
CA THR A 151 2.63 -2.92 15.30
C THR A 151 1.69 -2.48 14.19
N TYR A 152 1.32 -3.42 13.33
CA TYR A 152 0.29 -3.22 12.32
C TYR A 152 -1.10 -3.54 12.89
N HIS A 153 -2.02 -2.58 12.84
CA HIS A 153 -3.35 -2.67 13.42
C HIS A 153 -4.41 -3.13 12.42
N GLU A 154 -5.45 -3.79 12.93
CA GLU A 154 -6.70 -4.02 12.20
C GLU A 154 -7.40 -2.69 11.89
N TYR A 155 -8.18 -2.64 10.82
CA TYR A 155 -8.90 -1.42 10.44
C TYR A 155 -9.85 -0.92 11.53
N ALA A 156 -10.53 -1.84 12.22
CA ALA A 156 -11.40 -1.50 13.35
C ALA A 156 -10.66 -0.80 14.50
N VAL A 157 -9.39 -1.15 14.75
CA VAL A 157 -8.55 -0.50 15.76
C VAL A 157 -8.14 0.91 15.32
N MET A 158 -7.77 1.09 14.05
CA MET A 158 -7.47 2.42 13.48
C MET A 158 -8.69 3.34 13.55
N THR A 159 -9.87 2.84 13.17
CA THR A 159 -11.13 3.59 13.21
C THR A 159 -11.48 4.05 14.62
N ARG A 160 -11.39 3.14 15.59
CA ARG A 160 -11.63 3.47 17.00
C ARG A 160 -10.65 4.53 17.50
N PHE A 161 -9.36 4.39 17.19
CA PHE A 161 -8.37 5.39 17.60
C PHE A 161 -8.68 6.78 17.04
N MET A 162 -9.09 6.89 15.76
CA MET A 162 -9.50 8.18 15.18
C MET A 162 -10.71 8.80 15.90
N GLN A 163 -11.70 7.98 16.25
CA GLN A 163 -12.87 8.41 17.01
C GLN A 163 -12.50 8.86 18.44
N ASP A 164 -11.67 8.08 19.13
CA ASP A 164 -11.17 8.40 20.47
C ASP A 164 -10.34 9.69 20.44
N LEU A 165 -9.49 9.88 19.41
CA LEU A 165 -8.71 11.09 19.25
C LEU A 165 -9.59 12.33 19.11
N ALA A 166 -10.67 12.25 18.30
CA ALA A 166 -11.62 13.35 18.17
C ALA A 166 -12.43 13.60 19.44
N LEU A 167 -12.75 12.54 20.21
CA LEU A 167 -13.45 12.67 21.48
C LEU A 167 -12.59 13.39 22.54
N HIS A 168 -11.29 13.06 22.62
CA HIS A 168 -10.38 13.65 23.60
C HIS A 168 -9.84 15.03 23.18
N HIS A 169 -9.87 15.36 21.89
CA HIS A 169 -9.39 16.64 21.35
C HIS A 169 -10.43 17.34 20.46
N PRO A 170 -11.68 17.58 20.94
CA PRO A 170 -12.81 18.01 20.10
C PRO A 170 -12.64 19.40 19.45
N THR A 171 -11.76 20.25 20.00
CA THR A 171 -11.44 21.57 19.45
C THR A 171 -10.35 21.50 18.36
N LEU A 172 -9.59 20.40 18.27
CA LEU A 172 -8.47 20.23 17.37
C LEU A 172 -8.76 19.18 16.28
N VAL A 173 -9.48 18.11 16.62
CA VAL A 173 -9.68 16.93 15.75
C VAL A 173 -11.16 16.72 15.46
N LYS A 174 -11.48 16.49 14.20
CA LYS A 174 -12.83 16.07 13.76
C LYS A 174 -12.70 14.84 12.88
N VAL A 175 -13.52 13.83 13.13
CA VAL A 175 -13.67 12.70 12.19
C VAL A 175 -14.38 13.21 10.93
N VAL A 176 -13.88 12.83 9.77
CA VAL A 176 -14.49 13.11 8.46
C VAL A 176 -14.88 11.80 7.79
N ASN A 177 -16.07 11.80 7.18
CA ASN A 177 -16.54 10.66 6.38
C ASN A 177 -16.15 10.89 4.92
N VAL A 178 -15.44 9.93 4.35
CA VAL A 178 -14.94 10.02 2.97
C VAL A 178 -15.82 9.22 2.02
N SER A 179 -16.07 7.95 2.33
CA SER A 179 -16.83 7.05 1.47
C SER A 179 -17.28 5.79 2.24
N ARG A 180 -17.84 4.85 1.48
CA ARG A 180 -18.04 3.46 1.87
C ARG A 180 -17.36 2.55 0.85
N SER A 181 -16.76 1.48 1.34
CA SER A 181 -16.15 0.46 0.49
C SER A 181 -17.19 -0.46 -0.13
N THR A 182 -16.76 -1.26 -1.08
CA THR A 182 -17.56 -2.29 -1.76
C THR A 182 -18.21 -3.28 -0.78
N GLU A 183 -17.50 -3.69 0.29
CA GLU A 183 -18.04 -4.55 1.35
C GLU A 183 -18.71 -3.73 2.48
N ASN A 184 -19.10 -2.48 2.18
CA ASN A 184 -19.84 -1.58 3.06
C ASN A 184 -19.10 -1.14 4.33
N ARG A 185 -17.76 -1.19 4.38
CA ARG A 185 -16.97 -0.58 5.45
C ARG A 185 -16.94 0.94 5.26
N GLN A 186 -17.12 1.66 6.35
CA GLN A 186 -17.05 3.12 6.33
C GLN A 186 -15.57 3.56 6.16
N ILE A 187 -15.28 4.38 5.17
CA ILE A 187 -13.96 5.00 4.98
C ILE A 187 -13.97 6.35 5.67
N ILE A 188 -13.16 6.48 6.71
CA ILE A 188 -13.06 7.70 7.50
C ILE A 188 -11.61 8.20 7.56
N GLY A 189 -11.49 9.49 7.83
CA GLY A 189 -10.24 10.15 8.18
C GLY A 189 -10.45 11.13 9.32
N VAL A 190 -9.45 11.95 9.59
CA VAL A 190 -9.55 13.06 10.52
C VAL A 190 -9.16 14.38 9.83
N LYS A 191 -9.84 15.45 10.22
CA LYS A 191 -9.39 16.81 10.05
C LYS A 191 -8.73 17.28 11.35
N ILE A 192 -7.48 17.75 11.29
CA ILE A 192 -6.75 18.36 12.40
C ILE A 192 -6.60 19.85 12.08
N SER A 193 -7.18 20.74 12.88
CA SER A 193 -7.22 22.18 12.63
C SER A 193 -7.34 22.95 13.92
N THR A 194 -6.59 24.04 14.04
CA THR A 194 -6.61 24.96 15.17
C THR A 194 -7.61 26.12 15.01
N SER A 195 -8.34 26.18 13.89
CA SER A 195 -9.21 27.30 13.56
C SER A 195 -10.46 26.84 12.81
N SER A 196 -11.54 27.60 12.95
CA SER A 196 -12.76 27.47 12.13
C SER A 196 -12.66 28.25 10.80
N ILE A 197 -11.66 29.12 10.66
CA ILE A 197 -11.41 29.87 9.42
C ILE A 197 -10.74 28.95 8.41
N TYR A 198 -11.15 29.03 7.16
CA TYR A 198 -10.55 28.27 6.06
C TYR A 198 -9.05 28.59 5.91
N LYS A 199 -8.27 27.53 5.81
CA LYS A 199 -6.83 27.57 5.57
C LYS A 199 -6.51 26.69 4.36
N PRO A 200 -5.35 26.89 3.71
CA PRO A 200 -4.86 25.90 2.75
C PRO A 200 -4.79 24.53 3.41
N ALA A 201 -5.09 23.51 2.64
CA ALA A 201 -5.17 22.15 3.16
C ALA A 201 -3.99 21.27 2.70
N ILE A 202 -3.55 20.42 3.62
CA ILE A 202 -2.70 19.27 3.37
C ILE A 202 -3.55 18.04 3.48
N VAL A 203 -3.57 17.20 2.45
CA VAL A 203 -4.21 15.89 2.49
C VAL A 203 -3.15 14.80 2.40
N ILE A 204 -3.27 13.81 3.29
CA ILE A 204 -2.48 12.58 3.29
C ILE A 204 -3.46 11.43 3.19
N ASP A 205 -3.41 10.65 2.13
CA ASP A 205 -4.05 9.35 2.10
C ASP A 205 -3.05 8.21 2.09
N ALA A 206 -3.51 7.03 2.45
CA ALA A 206 -2.72 5.80 2.48
C ALA A 206 -3.61 4.57 2.31
N GLY A 207 -2.99 3.40 2.15
CA GLY A 207 -3.70 2.14 2.10
C GLY A 207 -4.55 1.97 0.84
N VAL A 208 -4.18 2.61 -0.27
CA VAL A 208 -4.79 2.39 -1.59
C VAL A 208 -4.54 0.95 -2.04
N HIS A 209 -3.32 0.46 -1.87
CA HIS A 209 -2.96 -0.93 -2.11
C HIS A 209 -2.91 -1.71 -0.79
N ALA A 210 -3.60 -2.81 -0.74
CA ALA A 210 -3.89 -3.55 0.49
C ALA A 210 -2.65 -4.13 1.19
N ARG A 211 -1.64 -4.55 0.43
CA ARG A 211 -0.41 -5.19 0.95
C ARG A 211 0.63 -4.23 1.54
N GLU A 212 0.45 -2.93 1.35
CA GLU A 212 1.37 -1.87 1.73
C GLU A 212 1.13 -1.38 3.17
N TRP A 213 1.25 -2.29 4.15
CA TRP A 213 0.83 -2.03 5.53
C TRP A 213 1.57 -0.88 6.23
N VAL A 214 2.79 -0.57 5.80
CA VAL A 214 3.56 0.53 6.37
C VAL A 214 2.93 1.89 6.06
N ALA A 215 2.27 2.05 4.91
CA ALA A 215 1.68 3.32 4.50
C ALA A 215 0.55 3.78 5.44
N PRO A 216 -0.51 2.98 5.72
CA PRO A 216 -1.51 3.34 6.73
C PRO A 216 -0.92 3.50 8.13
N ALA A 217 0.07 2.69 8.51
CA ALA A 217 0.70 2.80 9.82
C ALA A 217 1.47 4.13 10.00
N VAL A 218 2.17 4.59 8.96
CA VAL A 218 2.85 5.88 8.93
C VAL A 218 1.84 7.04 8.96
N ALA A 219 0.73 6.96 8.22
CA ALA A 219 -0.33 7.97 8.29
C ALA A 219 -0.92 8.09 9.71
N MET A 220 -1.16 6.97 10.39
CA MET A 220 -1.61 6.93 11.78
C MET A 220 -0.57 7.52 12.75
N TYR A 221 0.73 7.22 12.54
CA TYR A 221 1.81 7.82 13.32
C TYR A 221 1.85 9.35 13.18
N ILE A 222 1.78 9.86 11.94
CA ILE A 222 1.77 11.31 11.66
C ILE A 222 0.58 11.97 12.36
N MET A 223 -0.62 11.41 12.23
CA MET A 223 -1.84 11.87 12.90
C MET A 223 -1.66 12.01 14.41
N LYS A 224 -1.20 10.95 15.06
CA LYS A 224 -0.94 10.91 16.51
C LYS A 224 0.12 11.94 16.90
N LYS A 225 1.20 12.06 16.14
CA LYS A 225 2.30 12.99 16.39
C LYS A 225 1.85 14.45 16.31
N LEU A 226 1.07 14.81 15.29
CA LEU A 226 0.52 16.15 15.12
C LEU A 226 -0.35 16.55 16.33
N VAL A 227 -1.26 15.67 16.75
CA VAL A 227 -2.16 15.97 17.87
C VAL A 227 -1.42 16.07 19.20
N LYS A 228 -0.52 15.12 19.49
CA LYS A 228 0.27 15.13 20.74
C LYS A 228 1.24 16.31 20.83
N SER A 229 1.70 16.85 19.70
CA SER A 229 2.66 17.96 19.65
C SER A 229 1.99 19.34 19.59
N ALA A 230 0.68 19.42 19.40
CA ALA A 230 -0.05 20.68 19.32
C ALA A 230 0.11 21.47 20.63
N GLY A 231 0.61 22.70 20.50
CA GLY A 231 0.91 23.59 21.66
C GLY A 231 2.21 23.27 22.41
N HIS A 232 2.90 22.18 22.10
CA HIS A 232 4.15 21.77 22.77
C HIS A 232 5.38 21.85 21.86
N ASP A 233 5.23 21.54 20.58
CA ASP A 233 6.27 21.69 19.58
C ASP A 233 5.98 22.92 18.71
N HIS A 234 6.92 23.86 18.67
CA HIS A 234 6.73 25.14 17.98
C HIS A 234 6.53 24.96 16.46
N ARG A 235 7.29 24.07 15.81
CA ARG A 235 7.26 23.86 14.37
C ARG A 235 5.97 23.15 13.95
N LEU A 236 5.57 22.11 14.67
CA LEU A 236 4.32 21.39 14.43
C LEU A 236 3.10 22.24 14.76
N SER A 237 3.13 23.01 15.84
CA SER A 237 2.06 23.98 16.18
C SER A 237 1.91 25.04 15.09
N LYS A 238 3.02 25.53 14.55
CA LYS A 238 2.99 26.47 13.42
C LYS A 238 2.37 25.85 12.17
N ALA A 239 2.73 24.61 11.82
CA ALA A 239 2.15 23.90 10.68
C ALA A 239 0.63 23.67 10.84
N LEU A 240 0.13 23.45 12.07
CA LEU A 240 -1.30 23.36 12.39
C LEU A 240 -2.01 24.72 12.35
N ILE A 241 -1.30 25.83 12.60
CA ILE A 241 -1.83 27.18 12.42
C ILE A 241 -1.95 27.54 10.95
N ASP A 242 -0.96 27.18 10.14
CA ASP A 242 -0.85 27.56 8.74
C ASP A 242 -1.74 26.72 7.81
N PHE A 243 -2.01 25.45 8.17
CA PHE A 243 -2.76 24.50 7.33
C PHE A 243 -3.86 23.78 8.10
N ASP A 244 -4.90 23.38 7.37
CA ASP A 244 -5.80 22.30 7.76
C ASP A 244 -5.20 20.97 7.29
N TRP A 245 -5.11 19.99 8.17
CA TRP A 245 -4.58 18.67 7.85
C TRP A 245 -5.72 17.64 7.76
N PHE A 246 -5.81 16.96 6.65
CA PHE A 246 -6.73 15.84 6.47
C PHE A 246 -5.91 14.57 6.30
N ILE A 247 -6.16 13.56 7.13
CA ILE A 247 -5.44 12.29 7.09
C ILE A 247 -6.44 11.16 6.96
N ILE A 248 -6.36 10.41 5.86
CA ILE A 248 -7.21 9.28 5.51
C ILE A 248 -6.31 8.04 5.48
N PRO A 249 -6.13 7.34 6.61
CA PRO A 249 -5.08 6.32 6.73
C PRO A 249 -5.35 5.05 5.94
N GLN A 250 -6.61 4.81 5.51
CA GLN A 250 -6.97 3.58 4.81
C GLN A 250 -8.09 3.81 3.80
N VAL A 251 -7.72 3.92 2.53
CA VAL A 251 -8.64 4.14 1.41
C VAL A 251 -9.31 2.83 0.97
N ASN A 252 -8.59 1.70 1.05
CA ASN A 252 -9.06 0.37 0.64
C ASN A 252 -9.18 -0.58 1.85
N PRO A 253 -10.16 -0.36 2.75
CA PRO A 253 -10.27 -1.17 3.96
C PRO A 253 -10.64 -2.64 3.69
N ASP A 254 -11.36 -2.92 2.59
CA ASP A 254 -11.75 -4.28 2.21
C ASP A 254 -10.53 -5.10 1.79
N GLY A 255 -9.71 -4.55 0.89
CA GLY A 255 -8.48 -5.18 0.49
C GLY A 255 -7.52 -5.35 1.67
N TYR A 256 -7.42 -4.33 2.54
CA TYR A 256 -6.57 -4.37 3.73
C TYR A 256 -6.98 -5.50 4.69
N GLU A 257 -8.26 -5.62 5.05
CA GLU A 257 -8.74 -6.71 5.91
C GLU A 257 -8.57 -8.08 5.23
N TYR A 258 -8.74 -8.17 3.92
CA TYR A 258 -8.46 -9.38 3.17
C TYR A 258 -6.96 -9.73 3.19
N SER A 259 -6.07 -8.74 3.07
CA SER A 259 -4.62 -8.97 3.17
C SER A 259 -4.18 -9.40 4.58
N ARG A 260 -4.93 -9.05 5.60
CA ARG A 260 -4.66 -9.44 7.00
C ARG A 260 -5.14 -10.85 7.34
N ASN A 261 -6.23 -11.28 6.73
CA ASN A 261 -6.94 -12.48 7.18
C ASN A 261 -6.86 -13.65 6.18
N THR A 262 -6.47 -13.38 4.92
CA THR A 262 -6.55 -14.39 3.86
C THR A 262 -5.32 -14.40 2.96
N ASP A 263 -4.99 -13.29 2.30
CA ASP A 263 -3.90 -13.20 1.32
C ASP A 263 -3.03 -11.98 1.62
N ARG A 264 -1.93 -12.19 2.37
CA ARG A 264 -1.01 -11.12 2.81
C ARG A 264 -0.53 -10.22 1.67
N LEU A 265 -0.43 -10.75 0.47
CA LEU A 265 0.10 -10.04 -0.69
C LEU A 265 -0.97 -9.48 -1.63
N TRP A 266 -2.24 -9.49 -1.19
CA TRP A 266 -3.34 -8.89 -1.92
C TRP A 266 -3.14 -7.39 -2.13
N ARG A 267 -3.31 -6.90 -3.36
CA ARG A 267 -3.11 -5.50 -3.75
C ARG A 267 -4.41 -4.71 -3.93
N LYS A 268 -5.37 -5.27 -4.68
CA LYS A 268 -6.55 -4.59 -5.24
C LYS A 268 -7.67 -4.32 -4.23
N THR A 269 -8.73 -3.64 -4.65
CA THR A 269 -10.02 -3.59 -3.95
C THR A 269 -10.64 -4.99 -3.88
N ARG A 270 -11.88 -5.10 -3.37
CA ARG A 270 -12.61 -6.37 -3.31
C ARG A 270 -13.89 -6.35 -4.17
N SER A 271 -14.00 -5.42 -5.11
CA SER A 271 -15.14 -5.33 -6.03
C SER A 271 -15.28 -6.59 -6.90
N ARG A 272 -16.53 -6.90 -7.26
CA ARG A 272 -16.86 -8.00 -8.14
C ARG A 272 -17.10 -7.49 -9.54
N PHE A 273 -16.43 -8.08 -10.51
CA PHE A 273 -16.67 -7.79 -11.91
C PHE A 273 -17.69 -8.79 -12.50
N ASN A 274 -18.73 -8.28 -13.17
CA ASN A 274 -19.82 -9.10 -13.74
C ASN A 274 -19.40 -9.98 -14.93
N GLY A 275 -18.18 -10.26 -15.14
CA GLY A 275 -17.64 -11.13 -16.20
C GLY A 275 -16.65 -12.14 -15.70
N SER A 276 -16.18 -12.00 -14.45
CA SER A 276 -15.26 -12.94 -13.83
C SER A 276 -15.82 -13.53 -12.56
N ARG A 277 -15.72 -14.84 -12.46
CA ARG A 277 -16.14 -15.59 -11.28
C ARG A 277 -15.02 -15.65 -10.23
N TYR A 278 -13.77 -15.52 -10.65
CA TYR A 278 -12.56 -15.78 -9.86
C TYR A 278 -11.73 -14.53 -9.61
N CYS A 279 -11.64 -13.63 -10.60
CA CYS A 279 -10.84 -12.43 -10.47
C CYS A 279 -11.65 -11.31 -9.83
N LEU A 280 -11.17 -10.83 -8.69
CA LEU A 280 -11.79 -9.79 -7.89
C LEU A 280 -10.91 -8.56 -7.84
N GLY A 281 -11.56 -7.42 -7.62
CA GLY A 281 -10.90 -6.16 -7.31
C GLY A 281 -10.30 -5.44 -8.50
N THR A 282 -10.11 -4.15 -8.28
CA THR A 282 -9.54 -3.17 -9.20
C THR A 282 -8.30 -2.57 -8.55
N ASP A 283 -7.25 -2.26 -9.31
CA ASP A 283 -6.19 -1.40 -8.81
C ASP A 283 -6.75 0.01 -8.61
N ALA A 284 -6.94 0.39 -7.36
CA ALA A 284 -7.54 1.65 -6.99
C ALA A 284 -6.72 2.87 -7.46
N ASN A 285 -5.42 2.70 -7.72
CA ASN A 285 -4.55 3.72 -8.29
C ASN A 285 -4.36 3.57 -9.83
N ARG A 286 -5.33 2.92 -10.50
CA ARG A 286 -5.52 2.89 -11.96
C ARG A 286 -6.96 3.28 -12.34
N ASN A 287 -7.79 3.60 -11.35
CA ASN A 287 -9.24 3.81 -11.53
C ASN A 287 -9.67 5.27 -11.63
N TRP A 288 -8.73 6.22 -11.56
CA TRP A 288 -9.01 7.66 -11.68
C TRP A 288 -9.27 8.10 -13.12
N GLY A 289 -10.15 9.10 -13.32
CA GLY A 289 -10.71 9.43 -14.64
C GLY A 289 -9.78 10.16 -15.60
N PHE A 290 -8.66 10.78 -15.13
CA PHE A 290 -7.75 11.46 -16.02
C PHE A 290 -6.82 10.46 -16.73
N GLN A 291 -6.80 10.50 -18.08
CA GLN A 291 -6.01 9.59 -18.93
C GLN A 291 -6.22 8.08 -18.61
N TRP A 292 -7.37 7.72 -18.10
CA TRP A 292 -7.73 6.35 -17.73
C TRP A 292 -7.53 5.36 -18.89
N GLY A 293 -7.00 4.18 -18.59
CA GLY A 293 -6.81 3.10 -19.57
C GLY A 293 -5.70 3.34 -20.59
N LYS A 294 -4.76 4.24 -20.30
CA LYS A 294 -3.52 4.44 -21.07
C LYS A 294 -2.41 3.50 -20.57
N ALA A 295 -1.13 3.83 -20.87
CA ALA A 295 0.03 3.05 -20.48
C ALA A 295 0.08 2.73 -18.97
N GLY A 296 0.57 1.54 -18.61
CA GLY A 296 0.72 1.09 -17.23
C GLY A 296 -0.60 0.78 -16.53
N ALA A 297 -1.67 0.51 -17.27
CA ALA A 297 -2.95 0.00 -16.78
C ALA A 297 -3.39 -1.19 -17.63
N ASN A 298 -4.12 -2.14 -17.06
CA ASN A 298 -4.54 -3.37 -17.72
C ASN A 298 -6.07 -3.50 -17.75
N ARG A 299 -6.61 -4.13 -18.79
CA ARG A 299 -8.05 -4.38 -18.98
C ARG A 299 -8.50 -5.74 -18.46
N SER A 300 -7.57 -6.65 -18.17
CA SER A 300 -7.90 -7.96 -17.60
C SER A 300 -8.23 -7.83 -16.12
N PRO A 301 -9.44 -8.27 -15.66
CA PRO A 301 -9.81 -8.25 -14.25
C PRO A 301 -8.87 -9.05 -13.34
N CYS A 302 -8.12 -10.00 -13.90
CA CYS A 302 -7.16 -10.83 -13.18
C CYS A 302 -5.84 -10.11 -12.92
N SER A 303 -5.49 -9.10 -13.72
CA SER A 303 -4.25 -8.33 -13.55
C SER A 303 -4.22 -7.56 -12.22
N ASN A 304 -3.04 -7.47 -11.62
CA ASN A 304 -2.80 -6.65 -10.42
C ASN A 304 -2.88 -5.14 -10.70
N ILE A 305 -2.80 -4.73 -11.98
CA ILE A 305 -2.97 -3.34 -12.42
C ILE A 305 -4.28 -3.14 -13.21
N TYR A 306 -5.31 -3.95 -12.93
CA TYR A 306 -6.62 -3.82 -13.57
C TYR A 306 -7.24 -2.46 -13.27
N GLN A 307 -7.59 -1.74 -14.33
CA GLN A 307 -8.06 -0.35 -14.29
C GLN A 307 -9.52 -0.16 -13.82
N GLY A 308 -10.27 -1.26 -13.65
CA GLY A 308 -11.71 -1.23 -13.38
C GLY A 308 -12.57 -1.21 -14.65
N ALA A 309 -13.89 -1.34 -14.48
CA ALA A 309 -14.84 -1.39 -15.59
C ALA A 309 -15.01 -0.04 -16.32
N HIS A 310 -14.88 1.04 -15.59
CA HIS A 310 -14.90 2.43 -16.07
C HIS A 310 -14.16 3.34 -15.07
N PRO A 311 -13.84 4.58 -15.46
CA PRO A 311 -13.26 5.53 -14.49
C PRO A 311 -14.15 5.66 -13.26
N PHE A 312 -13.56 5.64 -12.08
CA PHE A 312 -14.25 5.73 -10.80
C PHE A 312 -15.32 4.62 -10.59
N SER A 313 -15.05 3.40 -11.10
CA SER A 313 -15.91 2.24 -10.86
C SER A 313 -15.90 1.80 -9.39
N GLU A 314 -14.84 2.10 -8.66
CA GLU A 314 -14.67 1.74 -7.27
C GLU A 314 -15.28 2.81 -6.36
N PRO A 315 -16.25 2.44 -5.48
CA PRO A 315 -16.89 3.39 -4.58
C PRO A 315 -15.90 4.05 -3.61
N GLU A 316 -14.80 3.38 -3.26
CA GLU A 316 -13.69 3.91 -2.49
C GLU A 316 -13.07 5.12 -3.18
N ILE A 317 -12.85 5.00 -4.49
CA ILE A 317 -12.16 6.02 -5.29
C ILE A 317 -13.12 7.13 -5.74
N GLU A 318 -14.34 6.79 -6.09
CA GLU A 318 -15.36 7.80 -6.39
C GLU A 318 -15.63 8.68 -5.18
N GLY A 319 -15.76 8.08 -3.99
CA GLY A 319 -15.97 8.82 -2.76
C GLY A 319 -14.76 9.66 -2.36
N LEU A 320 -13.55 9.15 -2.47
CA LEU A 320 -12.34 9.92 -2.21
C LEU A 320 -12.23 11.12 -3.17
N LYS A 321 -12.47 10.91 -4.47
CA LYS A 321 -12.52 12.00 -5.47
C LYS A 321 -13.54 13.07 -5.08
N ASN A 322 -14.76 12.66 -4.69
CA ASN A 322 -15.81 13.59 -4.30
C ASN A 322 -15.41 14.37 -3.05
N PHE A 323 -14.85 13.70 -2.03
CA PHE A 323 -14.36 14.32 -0.81
C PHE A 323 -13.28 15.37 -1.11
N LEU A 324 -12.26 15.03 -1.90
CA LEU A 324 -11.18 15.94 -2.28
C LEU A 324 -11.67 17.15 -3.08
N THR A 325 -12.67 16.97 -3.93
CA THR A 325 -13.18 18.00 -4.85
C THR A 325 -14.16 18.95 -4.15
N PHE A 326 -15.04 18.45 -3.29
CA PHE A 326 -16.16 19.22 -2.76
C PHE A 326 -16.01 19.62 -1.30
N GLU A 327 -15.27 18.83 -0.50
CA GLU A 327 -15.11 19.10 0.94
C GLU A 327 -13.82 19.86 1.26
N ILE A 328 -12.87 19.95 0.30
CA ILE A 328 -11.56 20.60 0.50
C ILE A 328 -11.31 21.69 -0.55
N PRO A 329 -11.84 22.90 -0.32
CA PRO A 329 -11.83 23.97 -1.35
C PRO A 329 -10.44 24.55 -1.67
N ASP A 330 -9.47 24.51 -0.75
CA ASP A 330 -8.10 25.01 -0.94
C ASP A 330 -7.09 23.87 -0.72
N LEU A 331 -7.25 22.78 -1.48
CA LEU A 331 -6.29 21.68 -1.48
C LEU A 331 -4.98 22.15 -2.08
N THR A 332 -3.99 22.39 -1.23
CA THR A 332 -2.69 22.93 -1.62
C THR A 332 -1.62 21.84 -1.75
N ILE A 333 -1.63 20.85 -0.84
CA ILE A 333 -0.66 19.74 -0.81
C ILE A 333 -1.42 18.43 -0.73
N TYR A 334 -1.14 17.51 -1.63
CA TYR A 334 -1.67 16.16 -1.61
C TYR A 334 -0.55 15.12 -1.64
N LEU A 335 -0.63 14.16 -0.71
CA LEU A 335 0.31 13.06 -0.62
C LEU A 335 -0.46 11.74 -0.55
N SER A 336 -0.15 10.82 -1.45
CA SER A 336 -0.61 9.44 -1.40
C SER A 336 0.55 8.55 -0.97
N LEU A 337 0.44 7.93 0.22
CA LEU A 337 1.50 7.10 0.78
C LEU A 337 1.35 5.67 0.30
N HIS A 338 2.43 5.15 -0.27
CA HIS A 338 2.59 3.83 -0.82
C HIS A 338 3.83 3.14 -0.24
N SER A 339 4.09 1.92 -0.60
CA SER A 339 5.38 1.25 -0.43
C SER A 339 5.59 0.21 -1.55
N TYR A 340 6.85 0.04 -1.94
CA TYR A 340 8.10 0.53 -1.40
C TYR A 340 9.02 1.11 -2.49
N GLY A 341 10.07 1.85 -2.09
CA GLY A 341 11.03 2.39 -3.08
C GLY A 341 11.82 3.61 -2.60
N GLN A 342 11.39 4.26 -1.52
CA GLN A 342 11.98 5.53 -1.03
C GLN A 342 12.07 6.59 -2.13
N VAL A 343 10.95 6.90 -2.77
CA VAL A 343 10.87 7.87 -3.85
C VAL A 343 9.65 8.78 -3.73
N TRP A 344 9.83 10.07 -4.06
CA TRP A 344 8.76 11.07 -4.18
C TRP A 344 8.40 11.25 -5.65
N LEU A 345 7.18 10.91 -6.00
CA LEU A 345 6.67 10.78 -7.37
C LEU A 345 5.72 11.94 -7.70
N ALA A 346 6.20 12.87 -8.50
CA ALA A 346 5.38 13.97 -9.04
C ALA A 346 4.64 13.52 -10.32
N PRO A 347 3.59 14.26 -10.78
CA PRO A 347 3.00 14.07 -12.10
C PRO A 347 4.04 14.33 -13.21
N TRP A 348 3.91 13.74 -14.38
CA TRP A 348 2.85 12.85 -14.86
C TRP A 348 3.29 11.39 -14.78
N GLY A 349 2.31 10.52 -14.55
CA GLY A 349 2.51 9.09 -14.66
C GLY A 349 2.21 8.57 -16.07
N TYR A 350 1.18 9.10 -16.75
CA TYR A 350 0.74 8.59 -18.05
C TYR A 350 1.68 8.95 -19.22
N THR A 351 2.62 9.86 -19.03
CA THR A 351 3.51 10.36 -20.10
C THR A 351 4.86 10.84 -19.54
N GLY A 352 5.92 10.73 -20.34
CA GLY A 352 7.23 11.30 -20.02
C GLY A 352 7.32 12.84 -20.12
N LYS A 353 6.22 13.54 -20.49
CA LYS A 353 6.18 15.01 -20.45
C LYS A 353 6.04 15.47 -19.01
N ARG A 354 6.61 16.62 -18.69
CA ARG A 354 6.50 17.26 -17.37
C ARG A 354 5.37 18.27 -17.35
N PRO A 355 4.62 18.44 -16.26
CA PRO A 355 3.64 19.52 -16.12
C PRO A 355 4.30 20.89 -16.01
N ASP A 356 3.58 21.97 -16.32
CA ASP A 356 4.12 23.32 -16.34
C ASP A 356 4.67 23.78 -14.98
N ASN A 357 4.09 23.32 -13.87
CA ASN A 357 4.54 23.64 -12.51
C ASN A 357 5.59 22.66 -11.96
N PHE A 358 6.13 21.74 -12.80
CA PHE A 358 7.09 20.72 -12.35
C PHE A 358 8.32 21.30 -11.67
N GLY A 359 8.86 22.43 -12.15
CA GLY A 359 10.03 23.06 -11.54
C GLY A 359 9.82 23.44 -10.07
N ASP A 360 8.63 23.93 -9.72
CA ASP A 360 8.27 24.29 -8.35
C ASP A 360 8.04 23.03 -7.49
N GLN A 361 7.35 22.01 -8.03
CA GLN A 361 7.19 20.70 -7.38
C GLN A 361 8.54 20.02 -7.15
N GLN A 362 9.45 20.09 -8.12
CA GLN A 362 10.79 19.52 -8.00
C GLN A 362 11.62 20.22 -6.89
N GLU A 363 11.54 21.57 -6.79
CA GLU A 363 12.19 22.32 -5.72
C GLU A 363 11.65 21.92 -4.34
N ALA A 364 10.32 21.76 -4.22
CA ALA A 364 9.67 21.32 -2.99
C ALA A 364 10.08 19.88 -2.60
N ALA A 365 10.07 18.95 -3.56
CA ALA A 365 10.52 17.58 -3.35
C ALA A 365 12.00 17.51 -2.94
N HIS A 366 12.86 18.32 -3.56
CA HIS A 366 14.28 18.43 -3.16
C HIS A 366 14.43 18.82 -1.68
N LYS A 367 13.63 19.80 -1.22
CA LYS A 367 13.63 20.20 0.20
C LYS A 367 13.13 19.09 1.10
N ALA A 368 12.10 18.37 0.69
CA ALA A 368 11.56 17.22 1.44
C ALA A 368 12.60 16.13 1.63
N VAL A 369 13.22 15.66 0.55
CA VAL A 369 14.23 14.58 0.65
C VAL A 369 15.48 15.04 1.40
N GLY A 370 15.83 16.33 1.29
CA GLY A 370 16.90 16.96 2.08
C GLY A 370 16.60 16.98 3.58
N ALA A 371 15.35 17.26 3.98
CA ALA A 371 14.91 17.20 5.38
C ALA A 371 14.93 15.76 5.90
N ILE A 372 14.41 14.80 5.15
CA ILE A 372 14.44 13.37 5.47
C ILE A 372 15.88 12.91 5.71
N ARG A 373 16.79 13.22 4.79
CA ARG A 373 18.20 12.84 4.90
C ARG A 373 18.88 13.38 6.16
N LYS A 374 18.53 14.62 6.55
CA LYS A 374 19.05 15.23 7.79
C LYS A 374 18.54 14.54 9.05
N THR A 375 17.29 14.06 9.01
CA THR A 375 16.61 13.45 10.16
C THR A 375 17.11 12.05 10.44
N SER A 376 17.25 11.21 9.41
CA SER A 376 17.50 9.77 9.58
C SER A 376 18.67 9.24 8.76
N GLY A 377 19.22 10.03 7.84
CA GLY A 377 20.18 9.56 6.86
C GLY A 377 19.54 8.78 5.69
N ALA A 378 18.22 8.58 5.68
CA ALA A 378 17.54 7.86 4.62
C ALA A 378 17.66 8.57 3.28
N ASN A 379 17.89 7.79 2.24
CA ASN A 379 18.11 8.26 0.89
C ASN A 379 16.82 8.10 0.08
N TYR A 380 16.04 9.19 -0.04
CA TYR A 380 14.91 9.25 -0.95
C TYR A 380 15.33 9.92 -2.26
N THR A 381 14.79 9.44 -3.36
CA THR A 381 14.90 10.09 -4.68
C THR A 381 13.61 10.81 -5.02
N TYR A 382 13.57 11.56 -6.12
CA TYR A 382 12.36 12.22 -6.60
C TYR A 382 12.40 12.43 -8.11
N GLY A 383 11.21 12.52 -8.73
CA GLY A 383 11.02 12.77 -10.16
C GLY A 383 9.56 12.58 -10.56
N THR A 384 9.25 12.60 -11.86
CA THR A 384 7.90 12.22 -12.28
C THR A 384 7.74 10.70 -12.25
N ILE A 385 6.50 10.21 -12.08
CA ILE A 385 6.22 8.77 -12.08
C ILE A 385 6.81 8.10 -13.32
N ALA A 386 6.51 8.64 -14.52
CA ALA A 386 6.95 8.06 -15.78
C ALA A 386 8.48 8.13 -16.01
N GLU A 387 9.18 9.10 -15.37
CA GLU A 387 10.63 9.23 -15.53
C GLU A 387 11.43 8.34 -14.58
N VAL A 388 10.95 8.15 -13.35
CA VAL A 388 11.76 7.48 -12.30
C VAL A 388 11.25 6.08 -11.98
N MET A 389 10.02 5.75 -12.32
CA MET A 389 9.47 4.41 -12.20
C MET A 389 9.13 3.84 -13.58
N TYR A 390 7.87 3.77 -13.90
CA TYR A 390 7.30 3.26 -15.14
C TYR A 390 6.05 4.06 -15.50
N PRO A 391 5.59 4.06 -16.77
CA PRO A 391 4.32 4.70 -17.10
C PRO A 391 3.16 4.13 -16.31
N ALA A 392 2.34 5.02 -15.72
CA ALA A 392 1.14 4.63 -14.97
C ALA A 392 0.03 5.65 -15.21
N SER A 393 -1.10 5.19 -15.74
CA SER A 393 -2.26 6.03 -16.05
C SER A 393 -3.43 5.77 -15.10
N GLY A 394 -4.37 6.71 -15.02
CA GLY A 394 -5.53 6.60 -14.13
C GLY A 394 -5.15 6.67 -12.65
N THR A 395 -4.13 7.46 -12.31
CA THR A 395 -3.63 7.66 -10.94
C THR A 395 -4.28 8.88 -10.27
N SER A 396 -4.32 8.89 -8.94
CA SER A 396 -4.74 10.06 -8.16
C SER A 396 -3.88 11.28 -8.43
N ILE A 397 -2.58 11.05 -8.61
CA ILE A 397 -1.55 12.07 -8.82
C ILE A 397 -1.84 12.86 -10.11
N ASP A 398 -2.06 12.16 -11.21
CA ASP A 398 -2.33 12.78 -12.51
C ASP A 398 -3.70 13.48 -12.51
N TYR A 399 -4.72 12.87 -11.87
CA TYR A 399 -6.05 13.46 -11.79
C TYR A 399 -6.03 14.80 -11.03
N LEU A 400 -5.37 14.85 -9.88
CA LEU A 400 -5.31 16.07 -9.08
C LEU A 400 -4.42 17.17 -9.72
N GLN A 401 -3.39 16.78 -10.47
CA GLN A 401 -2.60 17.70 -11.28
C GLN A 401 -3.49 18.36 -12.37
N ASP A 402 -4.34 17.61 -13.04
CA ASP A 402 -5.33 18.12 -14.00
C ASP A 402 -6.32 19.10 -13.34
N LYS A 403 -6.61 18.91 -12.04
CA LYS A 403 -7.45 19.82 -11.25
C LYS A 403 -6.70 21.04 -10.70
N GLY A 404 -5.41 21.16 -10.97
CA GLY A 404 -4.60 22.32 -10.61
C GLY A 404 -4.12 22.36 -9.16
N VAL A 405 -4.11 21.24 -8.45
CA VAL A 405 -3.50 21.18 -7.12
C VAL A 405 -2.00 21.48 -7.22
N PRO A 406 -1.44 22.41 -6.41
CA PRO A 406 -0.08 22.91 -6.64
C PRO A 406 1.03 21.90 -6.35
N TYR A 407 0.92 21.14 -5.26
CA TYR A 407 1.96 20.22 -4.81
C TYR A 407 1.36 18.83 -4.60
N ILE A 408 1.77 17.89 -5.45
CA ILE A 408 1.18 16.55 -5.50
C ILE A 408 2.28 15.51 -5.57
N TYR A 409 2.23 14.51 -4.69
CA TYR A 409 3.21 13.42 -4.71
C TYR A 409 2.58 12.08 -4.32
N GLY A 410 2.89 11.04 -5.09
CA GLY A 410 2.92 9.68 -4.59
C GLY A 410 4.24 9.46 -3.85
N VAL A 411 4.21 8.85 -2.69
CA VAL A 411 5.43 8.60 -1.93
C VAL A 411 5.56 7.12 -1.67
N GLU A 412 6.54 6.51 -2.32
CA GLU A 412 6.95 5.14 -1.99
C GLU A 412 7.84 5.19 -0.75
N LEU A 413 7.36 4.60 0.34
CA LEU A 413 8.05 4.58 1.63
C LEU A 413 9.18 3.53 1.65
N ARG A 414 9.75 3.26 2.82
CA ARG A 414 10.71 2.18 3.05
C ARG A 414 10.11 0.80 2.73
N PRO A 415 10.97 -0.18 2.37
CA PRO A 415 12.42 -0.07 2.15
C PRO A 415 12.76 0.60 0.81
N GLN A 416 14.01 0.98 0.61
CA GLN A 416 14.47 1.57 -0.65
C GLN A 416 14.41 0.54 -1.78
N ASP A 417 14.86 -0.66 -1.46
CA ASP A 417 14.78 -1.82 -2.32
C ASP A 417 14.65 -3.08 -1.46
N SER A 418 14.64 -4.23 -2.09
CA SER A 418 14.59 -5.51 -1.38
C SER A 418 15.97 -6.06 -0.98
N THR A 419 17.03 -5.24 -0.93
CA THR A 419 18.33 -5.70 -0.41
C THR A 419 18.23 -6.11 1.05
N ASP A 420 17.38 -5.42 1.84
CA ASP A 420 16.97 -5.88 3.17
C ASP A 420 15.95 -7.04 3.08
N SER A 421 15.54 -7.42 1.86
CA SER A 421 14.64 -8.53 1.54
C SER A 421 13.27 -8.50 2.21
N TYR A 422 12.76 -7.35 2.63
CA TYR A 422 11.45 -7.27 3.27
C TYR A 422 10.31 -7.06 2.25
N GLY A 423 10.54 -6.28 1.17
CA GLY A 423 9.45 -5.90 0.26
C GLY A 423 8.27 -5.31 1.03
N PHE A 424 7.07 -5.84 0.81
CA PHE A 424 5.85 -5.40 1.50
C PHE A 424 5.77 -5.83 2.99
N ASN A 425 6.59 -6.80 3.43
CA ASN A 425 6.62 -7.32 4.80
C ASN A 425 7.66 -6.61 5.66
N ILE A 426 7.76 -5.29 5.54
CA ILE A 426 8.69 -4.49 6.35
C ILE A 426 8.34 -4.60 7.85
N PRO A 427 9.31 -4.92 8.74
CA PRO A 427 9.03 -5.05 10.16
C PRO A 427 8.46 -3.78 10.79
N ALA A 428 7.48 -3.93 11.69
CA ALA A 428 6.78 -2.81 12.32
C ALA A 428 7.68 -1.83 13.10
N LYS A 429 8.90 -2.24 13.49
CA LYS A 429 9.91 -1.34 14.09
C LYS A 429 10.29 -0.16 13.18
N PHE A 430 10.02 -0.26 11.87
CA PHE A 430 10.29 0.82 10.92
C PHE A 430 9.15 1.83 10.80
N ILE A 431 7.98 1.59 11.40
CA ILE A 431 6.83 2.53 11.34
C ILE A 431 7.24 3.90 11.88
N LYS A 432 7.78 3.94 13.11
CA LYS A 432 8.16 5.19 13.75
C LYS A 432 9.24 5.96 12.98
N PRO A 433 10.41 5.39 12.64
CA PRO A 433 11.43 6.12 11.89
C PRO A 433 10.92 6.60 10.51
N THR A 434 10.11 5.79 9.81
CA THR A 434 9.50 6.20 8.53
C THR A 434 8.49 7.33 8.72
N GLY A 435 7.72 7.30 9.81
CA GLY A 435 6.77 8.36 10.15
C GLY A 435 7.47 9.68 10.49
N GLU A 436 8.58 9.65 11.21
CA GLU A 436 9.41 10.83 11.49
C GLU A 436 10.00 11.42 10.21
N GLU A 437 10.53 10.59 9.32
CA GLU A 437 11.02 11.00 8.00
C GLU A 437 9.94 11.70 7.16
N MET A 438 8.77 11.06 7.07
CA MET A 438 7.67 11.63 6.28
C MET A 438 7.19 12.95 6.85
N LEU A 439 7.02 13.06 8.15
CA LEU A 439 6.59 14.29 8.79
C LEU A 439 7.56 15.45 8.49
N GLU A 440 8.87 15.21 8.58
CA GLU A 440 9.90 16.20 8.25
C GLU A 440 9.86 16.61 6.76
N GLY A 441 9.67 15.63 5.86
CA GLY A 441 9.50 15.91 4.43
C GLY A 441 8.27 16.77 4.14
N ILE A 442 7.13 16.45 4.77
CA ILE A 442 5.87 17.18 4.60
C ILE A 442 5.98 18.60 5.17
N LEU A 443 6.62 18.76 6.32
CA LEU A 443 6.87 20.09 6.89
C LEU A 443 7.73 20.96 5.96
N ALA A 444 8.76 20.39 5.33
CA ALA A 444 9.60 21.13 4.39
C ALA A 444 8.82 21.58 3.14
N ILE A 445 7.89 20.75 2.62
CA ILE A 445 7.01 21.16 1.51
C ILE A 445 6.02 22.22 1.97
N SER A 446 5.44 22.09 3.16
CA SER A 446 4.47 23.07 3.68
C SER A 446 5.10 24.45 3.85
N GLU A 447 6.33 24.52 4.35
CA GLU A 447 7.11 25.76 4.46
C GLU A 447 7.40 26.37 3.07
N HIS A 448 7.75 25.52 2.09
CA HIS A 448 7.96 25.95 0.71
C HIS A 448 6.69 26.53 0.08
N ALA A 449 5.56 25.83 0.21
CA ALA A 449 4.27 26.26 -0.33
C ALA A 449 3.83 27.63 0.22
N LEU A 450 4.02 27.87 1.53
CA LEU A 450 3.71 29.14 2.15
C LEU A 450 4.60 30.29 1.63
N LEU A 451 5.88 30.04 1.44
CA LEU A 451 6.79 31.04 0.87
C LEU A 451 6.36 31.45 -0.55
N LYS A 452 6.01 30.46 -1.39
CA LYS A 452 5.54 30.72 -2.76
C LYS A 452 4.19 31.46 -2.80
N LYS A 453 3.27 31.14 -1.88
CA LYS A 453 1.97 31.84 -1.76
C LYS A 453 2.16 33.32 -1.37
N LYS A 454 3.08 33.60 -0.45
CA LYS A 454 3.42 35.01 -0.05
C LYS A 454 4.07 35.83 -1.15
N ILE A 455 4.80 35.22 -2.08
CA ILE A 455 5.45 35.91 -3.20
C ILE A 455 4.42 36.24 -4.31
N ARG A 456 3.32 35.52 -4.39
CA ARG A 456 2.26 35.71 -5.41
C ARG A 456 1.18 36.71 -4.99
N LEU A 457 1.14 37.14 -3.72
CA LEU A 457 0.29 38.19 -3.15
C LEU A 457 1.04 39.52 -3.10
#